data_9804a653bcfa9839dc6916d5fd15395b
#
_entry.id   9804a653bcfa9839dc6916d5fd15395b
#
_cell.length_a   1.000
_cell.length_b   1.000
_cell.length_c   1.000
_cell.angle_alpha   90.00
_cell.angle_beta   90.00
_cell.angle_gamma   90.00
#
_symmetry.space_group_name_H-M   'P 1'
#
loop_
_entity.id
_entity.type
_entity.pdbx_description
1 polymer ?
#
loop_
_entity_poly.entity_id
_entity_poly.type
_entity_poly.pdbx_seq_one_letter_code
_entity_poly.pdbx_strand_id
1 'polypeptide(L)'
;MESVEAVYRRLLVENRVRVERERRRHLWLGYGKLADFLLGVIAAGVLVHTRGPFLLLLIPLAIFIVLIVVHDRVLRRLGRYERVTDFYARGLARLEDQWAGTGETGDRFFDPAHPYARDLDLFGKGSLFELLSTART
;
A
#
# COMPACT_ATOMS: atom_id res chain seq x y z
N MET A 1 13.77 -22.08 21.81
CA MET A 1 13.13 -20.76 21.67
C MET A 1 13.42 -20.27 20.24
N GLU A 2 12.38 -19.89 19.50
CA GLU A 2 12.56 -19.30 18.16
C GLU A 2 13.23 -17.94 18.34
N SER A 3 14.28 -17.64 17.52
CA SER A 3 14.95 -16.34 17.61
C SER A 3 14.00 -15.23 17.14
N VAL A 4 14.14 -14.03 17.68
CA VAL A 4 13.33 -12.85 17.28
C VAL A 4 13.44 -12.62 15.77
N GLU A 5 14.64 -12.77 15.23
CA GLU A 5 14.91 -12.66 13.80
C GLU A 5 14.10 -13.67 12.97
N ALA A 6 14.05 -14.94 13.38
CA ALA A 6 13.28 -15.98 12.69
C ALA A 6 11.78 -15.65 12.67
N VAL A 7 11.24 -15.12 13.78
CA VAL A 7 9.84 -14.67 13.85
C VAL A 7 9.58 -13.52 12.86
N TYR A 8 10.47 -12.52 12.84
CA TYR A 8 10.31 -11.36 11.92
C TYR A 8 10.39 -11.80 10.46
N ARG A 9 11.34 -12.68 10.09
CA ARG A 9 11.45 -13.23 8.73
C ARG A 9 10.20 -13.99 8.33
N ARG A 10 9.66 -14.84 9.19
CA ARG A 10 8.43 -15.59 8.92
C ARG A 10 7.24 -14.63 8.69
N LEU A 11 7.03 -13.67 9.58
CA LEU A 11 5.93 -12.71 9.47
C LEU A 11 6.07 -11.82 8.24
N LEU A 12 7.31 -11.45 7.86
CA LEU A 12 7.58 -10.71 6.64
C LEU A 12 7.15 -11.52 5.40
N VAL A 13 7.55 -12.79 5.31
CA VAL A 13 7.21 -13.67 4.19
C VAL A 13 5.69 -13.86 4.09
N GLU A 14 5.02 -14.16 5.21
CA GLU A 14 3.57 -14.33 5.23
C GLU A 14 2.83 -13.07 4.76
N ASN A 15 3.25 -11.88 5.21
CA ASN A 15 2.62 -10.63 4.79
C ASN A 15 2.92 -10.29 3.33
N ARG A 16 4.13 -10.57 2.81
CA ARG A 16 4.44 -10.42 1.38
C ARG A 16 3.51 -11.26 0.50
N VAL A 17 3.22 -12.50 0.89
CA VAL A 17 2.27 -13.35 0.16
C VAL A 17 0.86 -12.74 0.17
N ARG A 18 0.44 -12.15 1.30
CA ARG A 18 -0.86 -11.46 1.40
C ARG A 18 -0.91 -10.22 0.52
N VAL A 19 0.14 -9.39 0.51
CA VAL A 19 0.29 -8.22 -0.37
C VAL A 19 0.14 -8.64 -1.83
N GLU A 20 0.89 -9.66 -2.26
CA GLU A 20 0.85 -10.12 -3.65
C GLU A 20 -0.54 -10.63 -4.06
N ARG A 21 -1.23 -11.34 -3.16
CA ARG A 21 -2.60 -11.79 -3.40
C ARG A 21 -3.58 -10.63 -3.59
N GLU A 22 -3.52 -9.61 -2.72
CA GLU A 22 -4.40 -8.44 -2.83
C GLU A 22 -4.04 -7.58 -4.04
N ARG A 23 -2.75 -7.48 -4.42
CA ARG A 23 -2.29 -6.80 -5.63
C ARG A 23 -2.85 -7.47 -6.90
N ARG A 24 -2.85 -8.79 -6.98
CA ARG A 24 -3.49 -9.52 -8.09
C ARG A 24 -4.99 -9.26 -8.13
N ARG A 25 -5.68 -9.27 -6.98
CA ARG A 25 -7.11 -8.94 -6.91
C ARG A 25 -7.39 -7.52 -7.39
N HIS A 26 -6.56 -6.57 -7.02
CA HIS A 26 -6.66 -5.18 -7.49
C HIS A 26 -6.62 -5.10 -9.03
N LEU A 27 -5.66 -5.80 -9.67
CA LEU A 27 -5.56 -5.84 -11.13
C LEU A 27 -6.81 -6.47 -11.78
N TRP A 28 -7.25 -7.62 -11.28
CA TRP A 28 -8.45 -8.28 -11.79
C TRP A 28 -9.71 -7.42 -11.66
N LEU A 29 -9.88 -6.72 -10.55
CA LEU A 29 -11.00 -5.78 -10.37
C LEU A 29 -10.88 -4.58 -11.32
N GLY A 30 -9.66 -4.13 -11.64
CA GLY A 30 -9.42 -3.12 -12.66
C GLY A 30 -9.93 -3.55 -14.03
N TYR A 31 -9.54 -4.74 -14.48
CA TYR A 31 -10.03 -5.32 -15.73
C TYR A 31 -11.54 -5.59 -15.70
N GLY A 32 -12.09 -6.04 -14.57
CA GLY A 32 -13.53 -6.23 -14.39
C GLY A 32 -14.32 -4.95 -14.60
N LYS A 33 -13.87 -3.83 -14.04
CA LYS A 33 -14.50 -2.51 -14.25
C LYS A 33 -14.46 -2.06 -15.69
N LEU A 34 -13.32 -2.26 -16.38
CA LEU A 34 -13.19 -1.91 -17.78
C LEU A 34 -14.12 -2.75 -18.65
N ALA A 35 -14.20 -4.06 -18.41
CA ALA A 35 -15.09 -4.95 -19.13
C ALA A 35 -16.56 -4.59 -18.91
N ASP A 36 -16.99 -4.32 -17.67
CA ASP A 36 -18.35 -3.91 -17.35
C ASP A 36 -18.70 -2.58 -18.02
N PHE A 37 -17.79 -1.61 -18.00
CA PHE A 37 -17.97 -0.33 -18.70
C PHE A 37 -18.17 -0.52 -20.21
N LEU A 38 -17.33 -1.33 -20.86
CA LEU A 38 -17.45 -1.62 -22.29
C LEU A 38 -18.76 -2.33 -22.63
N LEU A 39 -19.17 -3.31 -21.80
CA LEU A 39 -20.46 -3.98 -21.93
C LEU A 39 -21.63 -3.00 -21.77
N GLY A 40 -21.54 -2.08 -20.81
CA GLY A 40 -22.55 -1.03 -20.60
C GLY A 40 -22.68 -0.11 -21.82
N VAL A 41 -21.55 0.30 -22.43
CA VAL A 41 -21.56 1.12 -23.65
C VAL A 41 -22.18 0.37 -24.82
N ILE A 42 -21.83 -0.91 -25.02
CA ILE A 42 -22.41 -1.75 -26.08
C ILE A 42 -23.91 -1.91 -25.84
N ALA A 43 -24.32 -2.23 -24.62
CA ALA A 43 -25.73 -2.35 -24.27
C ALA A 43 -26.52 -1.06 -24.52
N ALA A 44 -25.95 0.10 -24.19
CA ALA A 44 -26.55 1.40 -24.47
C ALA A 44 -26.74 1.61 -25.98
N GLY A 45 -25.73 1.33 -26.80
CA GLY A 45 -25.82 1.41 -28.26
C GLY A 45 -26.91 0.53 -28.83
N VAL A 46 -27.00 -0.73 -28.38
CA VAL A 46 -28.06 -1.68 -28.79
C VAL A 46 -29.44 -1.17 -28.40
N LEU A 47 -29.61 -0.70 -27.16
CA LEU A 47 -30.91 -0.21 -26.67
C LEU A 47 -31.38 1.04 -27.43
N VAL A 48 -30.46 1.94 -27.79
CA VAL A 48 -30.76 3.10 -28.64
C VAL A 48 -31.25 2.63 -30.01
N HIS A 49 -30.53 1.67 -30.63
CA HIS A 49 -30.88 1.15 -31.96
C HIS A 49 -32.21 0.39 -31.98
N THR A 50 -32.48 -0.41 -30.97
CA THR A 50 -33.70 -1.24 -30.88
C THR A 50 -34.89 -0.53 -30.20
N ARG A 51 -34.71 0.72 -29.75
CA ARG A 51 -35.65 1.45 -28.90
C ARG A 51 -36.12 0.66 -27.68
N GLY A 52 -35.20 -0.11 -27.12
CA GLY A 52 -35.44 -0.97 -25.95
C GLY A 52 -35.59 -0.16 -24.64
N PRO A 53 -36.00 -0.82 -23.55
CA PRO A 53 -36.19 -0.17 -22.27
C PRO A 53 -34.83 0.22 -21.64
N PHE A 54 -34.55 1.51 -21.53
CA PHE A 54 -33.31 2.04 -20.92
C PHE A 54 -33.13 1.64 -19.45
N LEU A 55 -34.19 1.15 -18.80
CA LEU A 55 -34.12 0.64 -17.43
C LEU A 55 -33.09 -0.53 -17.29
N LEU A 56 -32.84 -1.27 -18.36
CA LEU A 56 -31.84 -2.36 -18.39
C LEU A 56 -30.41 -1.84 -18.14
N LEU A 57 -30.12 -0.56 -18.41
CA LEU A 57 -28.80 0.04 -18.10
C LEU A 57 -28.54 0.19 -16.61
N LEU A 58 -29.56 0.07 -15.76
CA LEU A 58 -29.37 0.05 -14.31
C LEU A 58 -28.58 -1.19 -13.85
N ILE A 59 -28.62 -2.29 -14.62
CA ILE A 59 -27.90 -3.52 -14.28
C ILE A 59 -26.38 -3.30 -14.34
N PRO A 60 -25.77 -2.92 -15.49
CA PRO A 60 -24.33 -2.64 -15.52
C PRO A 60 -23.95 -1.50 -14.59
N LEU A 61 -24.78 -0.48 -14.42
CA LEU A 61 -24.52 0.59 -13.46
C LEU A 61 -24.43 0.07 -12.02
N ALA A 62 -25.33 -0.80 -11.61
CA ALA A 62 -25.29 -1.40 -10.27
C ALA A 62 -24.05 -2.28 -10.08
N ILE A 63 -23.69 -3.08 -11.08
CA ILE A 63 -22.46 -3.90 -11.07
C ILE A 63 -21.25 -3.00 -10.95
N PHE A 64 -21.18 -1.93 -11.71
CA PHE A 64 -20.06 -0.98 -11.66
C PHE A 64 -19.89 -0.36 -10.28
N ILE A 65 -20.98 0.05 -9.64
CA ILE A 65 -20.95 0.60 -8.27
C ILE A 65 -20.41 -0.44 -7.28
N VAL A 66 -20.88 -1.69 -7.37
CA VAL A 66 -20.39 -2.78 -6.50
C VAL A 66 -18.90 -3.01 -6.72
N LEU A 67 -18.44 -3.02 -7.98
CA LEU A 67 -17.02 -3.17 -8.31
C LEU A 67 -16.16 -2.03 -7.74
N ILE A 68 -16.66 -0.78 -7.74
CA ILE A 68 -15.97 0.37 -7.11
C ILE A 68 -15.82 0.13 -5.61
N VAL A 69 -16.90 -0.24 -4.92
CA VAL A 69 -16.89 -0.45 -3.46
C VAL A 69 -15.95 -1.60 -3.07
N VAL A 70 -15.99 -2.70 -3.83
CA VAL A 70 -15.10 -3.86 -3.59
C VAL A 70 -13.64 -3.46 -3.84
N HIS A 71 -13.38 -2.74 -4.93
CA HIS A 71 -12.03 -2.28 -5.28
C HIS A 71 -11.43 -1.37 -4.20
N ASP A 72 -12.20 -0.43 -3.67
CA ASP A 72 -11.77 0.45 -2.61
C ASP A 72 -11.47 -0.32 -1.30
N ARG A 73 -12.27 -1.35 -0.98
CA ARG A 73 -11.97 -2.25 0.15
C ARG A 73 -10.65 -3.01 -0.04
N VAL A 74 -10.37 -3.49 -1.26
CA VAL A 74 -9.11 -4.18 -1.59
C VAL A 74 -7.93 -3.23 -1.44
N LEU A 75 -8.03 -1.99 -1.93
CA LEU A 75 -6.98 -0.98 -1.79
C LEU A 75 -6.67 -0.66 -0.32
N ARG A 76 -7.70 -0.49 0.51
CA ARG A 76 -7.51 -0.27 1.96
C ARG A 76 -6.83 -1.45 2.64
N ARG A 77 -7.15 -2.70 2.24
CA ARG A 77 -6.48 -3.90 2.76
C ARG A 77 -5.04 -3.98 2.31
N LEU A 78 -4.79 -3.74 1.01
CA LEU A 78 -3.45 -3.73 0.43
C LEU A 78 -2.55 -2.75 1.19
N GLY A 79 -2.96 -1.49 1.34
CA GLY A 79 -2.20 -0.49 2.08
C GLY A 79 -1.97 -0.84 3.56
N ARG A 80 -2.85 -1.64 4.17
CA ARG A 80 -2.61 -2.16 5.53
C ARG A 80 -1.50 -3.22 5.54
N TYR A 81 -1.55 -4.19 4.61
CA TYR A 81 -0.54 -5.25 4.53
C TYR A 81 0.83 -4.72 4.13
N GLU A 82 0.89 -3.75 3.22
CA GLU A 82 2.13 -3.06 2.85
C GLU A 82 2.77 -2.40 4.07
N ARG A 83 1.99 -1.68 4.88
CA ARG A 83 2.48 -1.06 6.12
C ARG A 83 3.04 -2.05 7.12
N VAL A 84 2.39 -3.20 7.27
CA VAL A 84 2.85 -4.27 8.17
C VAL A 84 4.13 -4.90 7.63
N THR A 85 4.20 -5.11 6.32
CA THR A 85 5.40 -5.63 5.65
C THR A 85 6.60 -4.71 5.85
N ASP A 86 6.40 -3.39 5.67
CA ASP A 86 7.45 -2.38 5.88
C ASP A 86 7.89 -2.30 7.33
N PHE A 87 6.97 -2.48 8.27
CA PHE A 87 7.30 -2.54 9.69
C PHE A 87 8.27 -3.71 10.00
N TYR A 88 7.93 -4.92 9.54
CA TYR A 88 8.78 -6.09 9.75
C TYR A 88 10.10 -6.00 8.99
N ALA A 89 10.09 -5.46 7.77
CA ALA A 89 11.31 -5.26 6.97
C ALA A 89 12.28 -4.30 7.68
N ARG A 90 11.80 -3.18 8.19
CA ARG A 90 12.62 -2.24 8.97
C ARG A 90 13.09 -2.83 10.30
N GLY A 91 12.23 -3.59 10.97
CA GLY A 91 12.61 -4.29 12.19
C GLY A 91 13.74 -5.29 11.95
N LEU A 92 13.69 -6.03 10.84
CA LEU A 92 14.74 -6.96 10.45
C LEU A 92 16.04 -6.23 10.08
N ALA A 93 15.96 -5.15 9.31
CA ALA A 93 17.12 -4.31 8.96
C ALA A 93 17.83 -3.76 10.21
N ARG A 94 17.08 -3.44 11.29
CA ARG A 94 17.66 -3.02 12.57
C ARG A 94 18.37 -4.18 13.29
N LEU A 95 17.80 -5.37 13.26
CA LEU A 95 18.42 -6.56 13.85
C LEU A 95 19.70 -6.99 13.13
N GLU A 96 19.76 -6.75 11.82
CA GLU A 96 20.88 -7.06 10.95
C GLU A 96 21.88 -5.89 10.80
N ASP A 97 21.69 -4.80 11.55
CA ASP A 97 22.51 -3.56 11.49
C ASP A 97 22.59 -2.92 10.09
N GLN A 98 21.53 -3.10 9.29
CA GLN A 98 21.41 -2.57 7.92
C GLN A 98 20.34 -1.46 7.81
N TRP A 99 20.10 -0.75 8.90
CA TRP A 99 19.03 0.24 9.00
C TRP A 99 19.43 1.64 8.50
N ALA A 100 20.74 1.97 8.56
CA ALA A 100 21.24 3.30 8.25
C ALA A 100 21.00 3.70 6.78
N GLY A 101 20.28 4.79 6.57
CA GLY A 101 19.90 5.31 5.25
C GLY A 101 18.61 4.72 4.69
N THR A 102 17.84 3.98 5.49
CA THR A 102 16.54 3.39 5.09
C THR A 102 15.32 4.14 5.65
N GLY A 103 15.54 5.07 6.57
CA GLY A 103 14.52 5.83 7.27
C GLY A 103 14.56 7.33 7.00
N GLU A 104 13.73 8.06 7.73
CA GLU A 104 13.74 9.53 7.71
C GLU A 104 14.92 10.04 8.53
N THR A 105 15.77 10.86 7.90
CA THR A 105 17.01 11.38 8.51
C THR A 105 16.78 12.52 9.50
N GLY A 106 15.62 13.16 9.42
CA GLY A 106 15.29 14.29 10.31
C GLY A 106 16.05 15.58 10.00
N ASP A 107 16.67 15.71 8.83
CA ASP A 107 17.48 16.89 8.45
C ASP A 107 16.70 18.21 8.59
N ARG A 108 15.40 18.20 8.42
CA ARG A 108 14.51 19.36 8.60
C ARG A 108 14.49 19.91 10.04
N PHE A 109 14.92 19.12 11.01
CA PHE A 109 15.01 19.53 12.43
C PHE A 109 16.42 19.92 12.84
N PHE A 110 17.40 19.82 11.92
CA PHE A 110 18.77 20.17 12.19
C PHE A 110 18.93 21.69 12.34
N ASP A 111 19.32 22.12 13.54
CA ASP A 111 19.69 23.51 13.84
C ASP A 111 21.22 23.62 13.93
N PRO A 112 21.86 24.30 12.98
CA PRO A 112 23.32 24.50 13.00
C PRO A 112 23.83 25.31 14.21
N ALA A 113 22.95 26.10 14.84
CA ALA A 113 23.30 26.91 16.00
C ALA A 113 23.27 26.10 17.31
N HIS A 114 22.69 24.90 17.29
CA HIS A 114 22.66 24.05 18.47
C HIS A 114 24.02 23.40 18.73
N PRO A 115 24.68 23.65 19.89
CA PRO A 115 26.08 23.29 20.14
C PRO A 115 26.37 21.79 20.07
N TYR A 116 25.37 20.94 20.34
CA TYR A 116 25.53 19.46 20.40
C TYR A 116 24.88 18.72 19.25
N ALA A 117 24.24 19.39 18.31
CA ALA A 117 23.49 18.71 17.24
C ALA A 117 24.38 17.86 16.32
N ARG A 118 25.63 18.29 16.14
CA ARG A 118 26.65 17.58 15.36
C ARG A 118 27.37 16.50 16.18
N ASP A 119 27.70 16.80 17.42
CA ASP A 119 28.52 15.91 18.25
C ASP A 119 27.77 14.65 18.69
N LEU A 120 26.42 14.70 18.71
CA LEU A 120 25.57 13.59 19.15
C LEU A 120 24.97 12.81 17.98
N ASP A 121 25.31 13.12 16.73
CA ASP A 121 24.75 12.50 15.51
C ASP A 121 23.22 12.36 15.58
N LEU A 122 22.55 13.44 16.02
CA LEU A 122 21.11 13.43 16.26
C LEU A 122 20.31 13.32 14.98
N PHE A 123 20.77 13.95 13.89
CA PHE A 123 20.09 14.05 12.60
C PHE A 123 21.03 13.64 11.46
N GLY A 124 20.47 13.23 10.34
CA GLY A 124 21.24 12.77 9.19
C GLY A 124 21.18 11.24 9.02
N LYS A 125 21.89 10.75 8.02
CA LYS A 125 21.98 9.33 7.73
C LYS A 125 22.76 8.59 8.83
N GLY A 126 22.21 7.53 9.36
CA GLY A 126 22.79 6.74 10.45
C GLY A 126 22.63 7.38 11.82
N SER A 127 21.80 8.42 11.94
CA SER A 127 21.58 9.17 13.17
C SER A 127 20.66 8.49 14.16
N LEU A 128 20.66 8.98 15.39
CA LEU A 128 19.74 8.54 16.43
C LEU A 128 18.28 8.80 16.05
N PHE A 129 17.98 9.91 15.35
CA PHE A 129 16.65 10.21 14.85
C PHE A 129 16.18 9.16 13.85
N GLU A 130 17.02 8.78 12.88
CA GLU A 130 16.69 7.74 11.90
C GLU A 130 16.45 6.39 12.57
N LEU A 131 17.28 6.03 13.56
CA LEU A 131 17.14 4.78 14.30
C LEU A 131 15.80 4.71 15.07
N LEU A 132 15.41 5.80 15.73
CA LEU A 132 14.24 5.86 16.60
C LEU A 132 12.97 6.26 15.85
N SER A 133 13.10 6.91 14.69
CA SER A 133 11.96 7.38 13.91
C SER A 133 11.13 6.20 13.40
N THR A 134 9.84 6.22 13.74
CA THR A 134 8.81 5.35 13.17
C THR A 134 7.97 6.08 12.15
N ALA A 135 8.30 7.35 11.87
CA ALA A 135 7.61 8.19 10.89
C ALA A 135 7.72 7.56 9.49
N ARG A 136 6.69 7.80 8.70
CA ARG A 136 6.64 7.38 7.30
C ARG A 136 7.09 8.54 6.44
N THR A 137 7.92 8.22 5.50
CA THR A 137 8.14 9.05 4.30
C THR A 137 7.00 8.85 3.31
#